data_07b776d7c11db19fd978da786d63b11a
#
_entry.id   07b776d7c11db19fd978da786d63b11a
#
_cell.length_a   1.000
_cell.length_b   1.000
_cell.length_c   1.000
_cell.angle_alpha   90.00
_cell.angle_beta   90.00
_cell.angle_gamma   90.00
#
_symmetry.space_group_name_H-M   'P 1'
#
loop_
_entity.id
_entity.type
_entity.pdbx_description
1 polymer ?
#
loop_
_entity_poly.entity_id
_entity_poly.type
_entity_poly.pdbx_seq_one_letter_code
_entity_poly.pdbx_strand_id
1 'polypeptide(L)'
;MKKIIYLFAVVSFLISAELKITSKFFNYDSKKLESIFKGDVNATKRSDNILCNELIVYFNKNKKPIKYIAIGNVRFIFKMDENSTYKGKTDKLTYLLMTGEIILNGNAFIKKIETNESISGDIIKINRITKNIEVEGNKKPVNIIIKVDE
;
A
#
# COMPACT_ATOMS: atom_id res chain seq x y z
N MET A 1 22.15 39.59 -5.92
CA MET A 1 22.79 38.54 -5.12
C MET A 1 21.90 38.01 -3.98
N LYS A 2 21.14 38.86 -3.32
CA LYS A 2 20.22 38.40 -2.24
C LYS A 2 19.03 37.55 -2.70
N LYS A 3 18.64 37.66 -3.98
CA LYS A 3 17.51 36.90 -4.53
C LYS A 3 17.81 35.42 -4.80
N ILE A 4 19.08 35.04 -4.93
CA ILE A 4 19.49 33.66 -5.22
C ILE A 4 19.40 32.78 -3.98
N ILE A 5 19.58 33.35 -2.78
CA ILE A 5 19.54 32.62 -1.52
C ILE A 5 18.12 32.15 -1.18
N TYR A 6 17.11 32.91 -1.57
CA TYR A 6 15.71 32.55 -1.34
C TYR A 6 15.21 31.42 -2.25
N LEU A 7 15.78 31.28 -3.44
CA LEU A 7 15.42 30.20 -4.36
C LEU A 7 15.91 28.84 -3.84
N PHE A 8 17.06 28.79 -3.19
CA PHE A 8 17.60 27.56 -2.59
C PHE A 8 16.79 27.09 -1.37
N ALA A 9 16.23 27.99 -0.60
CA ALA A 9 15.42 27.65 0.56
C ALA A 9 14.06 27.02 0.17
N VAL A 10 13.52 27.42 -0.98
CA VAL A 10 12.23 26.88 -1.46
C VAL A 10 12.41 25.47 -2.05
N VAL A 11 13.55 25.18 -2.64
CA VAL A 11 13.82 23.86 -3.25
C VAL A 11 13.99 22.77 -2.17
N SER A 12 14.42 23.15 -0.96
CA SER A 12 14.62 22.16 0.11
C SER A 12 13.31 21.62 0.71
N PHE A 13 12.16 22.24 0.40
CA PHE A 13 10.85 21.75 0.86
C PHE A 13 10.15 20.81 -0.13
N LEU A 14 10.71 20.59 -1.33
CA LEU A 14 10.14 19.71 -2.34
C LEU A 14 10.74 18.29 -2.27
N ILE A 15 10.88 17.74 -1.06
CA ILE A 15 11.32 16.35 -0.90
C ILE A 15 10.11 15.46 -1.14
N SER A 16 9.99 14.92 -2.38
CA SER A 16 9.01 13.88 -2.68
C SER A 16 9.54 12.53 -2.20
N ALA A 17 8.67 11.68 -1.69
CA ALA A 17 9.02 10.31 -1.31
C ALA A 17 9.29 9.48 -2.57
N GLU A 18 10.39 8.73 -2.58
CA GLU A 18 10.70 7.81 -3.66
C GLU A 18 9.89 6.52 -3.53
N LEU A 19 9.34 6.07 -4.66
CA LEU A 19 8.79 4.73 -4.81
C LEU A 19 9.87 3.89 -5.50
N LYS A 20 10.44 2.93 -4.77
CA LYS A 20 11.45 2.02 -5.29
C LYS A 20 10.84 0.64 -5.52
N ILE A 21 10.96 0.13 -6.74
CA ILE A 21 10.43 -1.19 -7.09
C ILE A 21 11.55 -2.02 -7.73
N THR A 22 11.72 -3.25 -7.24
CA THR A 22 12.59 -4.25 -7.84
C THR A 22 11.76 -5.43 -8.30
N SER A 23 12.12 -6.01 -9.45
CA SER A 23 11.42 -7.15 -10.05
C SER A 23 12.31 -7.84 -11.07
N LYS A 24 11.89 -8.99 -11.57
CA LYS A 24 12.60 -9.69 -12.65
C LYS A 24 12.21 -9.19 -14.03
N PHE A 25 11.03 -8.63 -14.18
CA PHE A 25 10.49 -8.13 -15.44
C PHE A 25 9.78 -6.81 -15.23
N PHE A 26 9.94 -5.90 -16.18
CA PHE A 26 9.29 -4.59 -16.17
C PHE A 26 8.83 -4.22 -17.57
N ASN A 27 7.60 -3.70 -17.69
CA ASN A 27 7.07 -3.12 -18.91
C ASN A 27 6.28 -1.86 -18.60
N TYR A 28 6.50 -0.81 -19.36
CA TYR A 28 5.71 0.42 -19.29
C TYR A 28 4.94 0.61 -20.58
N ASP A 29 3.64 0.81 -20.48
CA ASP A 29 2.75 1.11 -21.61
C ASP A 29 2.31 2.58 -21.52
N SER A 30 2.85 3.42 -22.41
CA SER A 30 2.58 4.84 -22.42
C SER A 30 1.16 5.19 -22.87
N LYS A 31 0.49 4.31 -23.62
CA LYS A 31 -0.89 4.53 -24.06
C LYS A 31 -1.89 4.23 -22.93
N LYS A 32 -1.64 3.16 -22.18
CA LYS A 32 -2.47 2.76 -21.04
C LYS A 32 -2.08 3.47 -19.76
N LEU A 33 -0.94 4.15 -19.72
CA LEU A 33 -0.38 4.80 -18.54
C LEU A 33 -0.25 3.78 -17.38
N GLU A 34 0.33 2.62 -17.67
CA GLU A 34 0.53 1.58 -16.68
C GLU A 34 1.93 0.97 -16.77
N SER A 35 2.46 0.60 -15.61
CA SER A 35 3.70 -0.14 -15.46
C SER A 35 3.40 -1.50 -14.88
N ILE A 36 3.96 -2.56 -15.46
CA ILE A 36 3.79 -3.92 -14.99
C ILE A 36 5.14 -4.47 -14.54
N PHE A 37 5.18 -4.96 -13.31
CA PHE A 37 6.34 -5.59 -12.69
C PHE A 37 6.01 -7.05 -12.38
N LYS A 38 6.88 -7.97 -12.76
CA LYS A 38 6.67 -9.41 -12.55
C LYS A 38 7.91 -10.09 -11.98
N GLY A 39 7.68 -11.04 -11.09
CA GLY A 39 8.71 -11.89 -10.49
C GLY A 39 9.41 -11.24 -9.30
N ASP A 40 9.20 -11.80 -8.12
CA ASP A 40 9.81 -11.35 -6.86
C ASP A 40 9.75 -9.84 -6.70
N VAL A 41 8.55 -9.27 -6.84
CA VAL A 41 8.35 -7.83 -6.78
C VAL A 41 8.50 -7.35 -5.34
N ASN A 42 9.30 -6.30 -5.16
CA ASN A 42 9.50 -5.62 -3.90
C ASN A 42 9.35 -4.11 -4.13
N ALA A 43 8.26 -3.54 -3.61
CA ALA A 43 7.97 -2.12 -3.72
C ALA A 43 8.07 -1.47 -2.35
N THR A 44 8.84 -0.40 -2.27
CA THR A 44 9.07 0.33 -1.01
C THR A 44 8.84 1.82 -1.22
N LYS A 45 8.06 2.41 -0.32
CA LYS A 45 7.87 3.85 -0.25
C LYS A 45 7.86 4.27 1.23
N ARG A 46 8.89 4.99 1.67
CA ARG A 46 9.08 5.32 3.10
C ARG A 46 9.12 4.03 3.93
N SER A 47 8.27 3.90 4.94
CA SER A 47 8.15 2.71 5.78
C SER A 47 7.16 1.66 5.24
N ASP A 48 6.48 1.97 4.14
CA ASP A 48 5.55 1.04 3.51
C ASP A 48 6.31 0.08 2.58
N ASN A 49 5.92 -1.20 2.60
CA ASN A 49 6.53 -2.21 1.76
C ASN A 49 5.49 -3.22 1.28
N ILE A 50 5.60 -3.62 0.02
CA ILE A 50 4.76 -4.67 -0.59
C ILE A 50 5.67 -5.67 -1.28
N LEU A 51 5.47 -6.94 -0.98
CA LEU A 51 6.09 -8.08 -1.67
C LEU A 51 4.99 -8.86 -2.39
N CYS A 52 5.18 -9.17 -3.67
CA CYS A 52 4.17 -9.89 -4.44
C CYS A 52 4.78 -10.53 -5.68
N ASN A 53 3.99 -11.31 -6.42
CA ASN A 53 4.42 -11.92 -7.67
C ASN A 53 4.32 -10.94 -8.83
N GLU A 54 3.28 -10.10 -8.85
CA GLU A 54 3.03 -9.12 -9.90
C GLU A 54 2.49 -7.83 -9.29
N LEU A 55 2.99 -6.70 -9.77
CA LEU A 55 2.51 -5.38 -9.37
C LEU A 55 2.21 -4.56 -10.62
N ILE A 56 1.01 -3.97 -10.66
CA ILE A 56 0.61 -3.04 -11.72
C ILE A 56 0.45 -1.66 -11.08
N VAL A 57 1.14 -0.67 -11.64
CA VAL A 57 1.04 0.73 -11.21
C VAL A 57 0.36 1.52 -12.31
N TYR A 58 -0.74 2.17 -11.99
CA TYR A 58 -1.47 3.04 -12.90
C TYR A 58 -1.12 4.49 -12.62
N PHE A 59 -0.90 5.27 -13.66
CA PHE A 59 -0.52 6.68 -13.58
C PHE A 59 -1.59 7.57 -14.20
N ASN A 60 -1.68 8.81 -13.74
CA ASN A 60 -2.45 9.83 -14.43
C ASN A 60 -1.62 10.47 -15.55
N LYS A 61 -2.20 11.42 -16.28
CA LYS A 61 -1.51 12.12 -17.39
C LYS A 61 -0.27 12.91 -16.93
N ASN A 62 -0.19 13.27 -15.65
CA ASN A 62 0.95 13.97 -15.07
C ASN A 62 2.01 13.02 -14.53
N LYS A 63 1.91 11.71 -14.87
CA LYS A 63 2.84 10.66 -14.43
C LYS A 63 2.89 10.46 -12.92
N LYS A 64 1.79 10.77 -12.23
CA LYS A 64 1.64 10.47 -10.80
C LYS A 64 0.92 9.14 -10.63
N PRO A 65 1.40 8.27 -9.73
CA PRO A 65 0.69 7.02 -9.43
C PRO A 65 -0.68 7.31 -8.82
N ILE A 66 -1.71 6.62 -9.31
CA ILE A 66 -3.09 6.76 -8.82
C ILE A 66 -3.66 5.46 -8.28
N LYS A 67 -3.13 4.31 -8.69
CA LYS A 67 -3.63 3.01 -8.26
C LYS A 67 -2.53 1.97 -8.36
N TYR A 68 -2.45 1.11 -7.33
CA TYR A 68 -1.61 -0.08 -7.32
C TYR A 68 -2.49 -1.32 -7.25
N ILE A 69 -2.13 -2.36 -8.01
CA ILE A 69 -2.71 -3.69 -7.90
C ILE A 69 -1.56 -4.68 -7.72
N ALA A 70 -1.51 -5.34 -6.56
CA ALA A 70 -0.55 -6.39 -6.26
C ALA A 70 -1.26 -7.73 -6.33
N ILE A 71 -0.68 -8.71 -7.02
CA ILE A 71 -1.28 -10.01 -7.28
C ILE A 71 -0.31 -11.13 -6.92
N GLY A 72 -0.82 -12.10 -6.19
CA GLY A 72 -0.13 -13.35 -5.88
C GLY A 72 0.86 -13.23 -4.72
N ASN A 73 0.65 -14.02 -3.68
CA ASN A 73 1.49 -14.05 -2.46
C ASN A 73 1.79 -12.66 -1.93
N VAL A 74 0.76 -11.81 -1.85
CA VAL A 74 0.93 -10.43 -1.41
C VAL A 74 1.20 -10.40 0.09
N ARG A 75 2.31 -9.76 0.47
CA ARG A 75 2.68 -9.50 1.86
C ARG A 75 3.01 -8.02 1.96
N PHE A 76 2.56 -7.39 3.01
CA PHE A 76 2.75 -5.94 3.13
C PHE A 76 2.92 -5.51 4.57
N ILE A 77 3.52 -4.34 4.72
CA ILE A 77 3.58 -3.59 5.97
C ILE A 77 3.34 -2.13 5.63
N PHE A 78 2.51 -1.45 6.40
CA PHE A 78 2.28 -0.01 6.26
C PHE A 78 1.93 0.63 7.59
N LYS A 79 2.22 1.92 7.71
CA LYS A 79 1.78 2.73 8.84
C LYS A 79 0.48 3.45 8.52
N MET A 80 -0.51 3.30 9.39
CA MET A 80 -1.74 4.08 9.34
C MET A 80 -1.53 5.43 10.05
N ASP A 81 -0.84 5.40 11.19
CA ASP A 81 -0.38 6.54 11.97
C ASP A 81 0.85 6.12 12.79
N GLU A 82 1.37 7.01 13.64
CA GLU A 82 2.59 6.74 14.41
C GLU A 82 2.49 5.54 15.35
N ASN A 83 1.29 5.22 15.82
CA ASN A 83 1.04 4.15 16.77
C ASN A 83 0.32 2.94 16.16
N SER A 84 0.13 2.94 14.84
CA SER A 84 -0.64 1.90 14.15
C SER A 84 0.11 1.43 12.92
N THR A 85 0.84 0.33 13.08
CA THR A 85 1.55 -0.34 11.99
C THR A 85 0.86 -1.67 11.72
N TYR A 86 0.43 -1.87 10.48
CA TYR A 86 -0.23 -3.08 10.04
C TYR A 86 0.67 -3.90 9.15
N LYS A 87 0.70 -5.19 9.43
CA LYS A 87 1.38 -6.20 8.62
C LYS A 87 0.33 -7.22 8.20
N GLY A 88 0.38 -7.66 6.94
CA GLY A 88 -0.62 -8.60 6.49
C GLY A 88 -0.26 -9.35 5.22
N LYS A 89 -1.21 -10.14 4.78
CA LYS A 89 -1.12 -10.93 3.57
C LYS A 89 -2.49 -11.07 2.92
N THR A 90 -2.49 -11.28 1.62
CA THR A 90 -3.70 -11.49 0.83
C THR A 90 -3.33 -12.08 -0.54
N ASP A 91 -4.32 -12.52 -1.29
CA ASP A 91 -4.10 -12.97 -2.67
C ASP A 91 -3.97 -11.78 -3.64
N LYS A 92 -4.76 -10.72 -3.41
CA LYS A 92 -4.75 -9.52 -4.23
C LYS A 92 -4.96 -8.28 -3.37
N LEU A 93 -4.13 -7.27 -3.59
CA LEU A 93 -4.26 -5.98 -2.93
C LEU A 93 -4.48 -4.89 -3.97
N THR A 94 -5.50 -4.07 -3.78
CA THR A 94 -5.75 -2.87 -4.58
C THR A 94 -5.62 -1.65 -3.69
N TYR A 95 -4.79 -0.68 -4.09
CA TYR A 95 -4.65 0.58 -3.38
C TYR A 95 -5.05 1.73 -4.28
N LEU A 96 -6.10 2.45 -3.88
CA LEU A 96 -6.59 3.65 -4.54
C LEU A 96 -6.01 4.87 -3.82
N LEU A 97 -5.01 5.52 -4.41
CA LEU A 97 -4.26 6.58 -3.74
C LEU A 97 -5.10 7.82 -3.48
N MET A 98 -6.04 8.15 -4.37
CA MET A 98 -6.89 9.34 -4.24
C MET A 98 -7.82 9.28 -3.04
N THR A 99 -8.39 8.12 -2.76
CA THR A 99 -9.35 7.92 -1.67
C THR A 99 -8.71 7.35 -0.41
N GLY A 100 -7.49 6.85 -0.51
CA GLY A 100 -6.79 6.17 0.59
C GLY A 100 -7.29 4.75 0.86
N GLU A 101 -8.11 4.19 -0.03
CA GLU A 101 -8.70 2.86 0.16
C GLU A 101 -7.75 1.76 -0.26
N ILE A 102 -7.55 0.79 0.65
CA ILE A 102 -6.81 -0.45 0.40
C ILE A 102 -7.80 -1.60 0.51
N ILE A 103 -7.87 -2.43 -0.53
CA ILE A 103 -8.76 -3.58 -0.57
C ILE A 103 -7.91 -4.85 -0.63
N LEU A 104 -8.06 -5.72 0.37
CA LEU A 104 -7.43 -7.03 0.42
C LEU A 104 -8.48 -8.06 0.02
N ASN A 105 -8.25 -8.76 -1.06
CA ASN A 105 -9.20 -9.71 -1.63
C ASN A 105 -8.58 -11.12 -1.68
N GLY A 106 -9.23 -12.05 -0.99
CA GLY A 106 -8.81 -13.45 -0.92
C GLY A 106 -7.78 -13.72 0.18
N ASN A 107 -8.13 -14.61 1.09
CA ASN A 107 -7.28 -15.00 2.22
C ASN A 107 -6.68 -13.79 2.94
N ALA A 108 -7.53 -12.78 3.17
CA ALA A 108 -7.09 -11.52 3.74
C ALA A 108 -6.80 -11.64 5.23
N PHE A 109 -5.65 -11.12 5.63
CA PHE A 109 -5.20 -11.11 7.01
C PHE A 109 -4.42 -9.84 7.29
N ILE A 110 -4.73 -9.17 8.40
CA ILE A 110 -3.95 -8.05 8.92
C ILE A 110 -3.70 -8.23 10.41
N LYS A 111 -2.55 -7.74 10.85
CA LYS A 111 -2.15 -7.73 12.24
C LYS A 111 -1.58 -6.36 12.60
N LYS A 112 -2.08 -5.78 13.68
CA LYS A 112 -1.50 -4.57 14.24
C LYS A 112 -0.29 -4.96 15.09
N ILE A 113 0.90 -4.46 14.72
CA ILE A 113 2.16 -4.89 15.35
C ILE A 113 2.21 -4.46 16.81
N GLU A 114 1.76 -3.25 17.12
CA GLU A 114 1.84 -2.68 18.46
C GLU A 114 1.04 -3.45 19.50
N THR A 115 -0.08 -4.07 19.12
CA THR A 115 -1.00 -4.74 20.05
C THR A 115 -1.14 -6.24 19.80
N ASN A 116 -0.64 -6.78 18.69
CA ASN A 116 -0.90 -8.14 18.21
C ASN A 116 -2.38 -8.46 17.92
N GLU A 117 -3.22 -7.44 17.84
CA GLU A 117 -4.60 -7.61 17.38
C GLU A 117 -4.62 -7.98 15.92
N SER A 118 -5.53 -8.86 15.51
CA SER A 118 -5.58 -9.35 14.13
C SER A 118 -7.01 -9.47 13.62
N ILE A 119 -7.14 -9.35 12.31
CA ILE A 119 -8.39 -9.48 11.57
C ILE A 119 -8.13 -10.36 10.36
N SER A 120 -9.02 -11.32 10.11
CA SER A 120 -8.98 -12.13 8.89
C SER A 120 -10.38 -12.36 8.34
N GLY A 121 -10.45 -12.59 7.02
CA GLY A 121 -11.67 -12.86 6.31
C GLY A 121 -11.40 -13.03 4.83
N ASP A 122 -12.45 -12.97 4.03
CA ASP A 122 -12.31 -13.06 2.57
C ASP A 122 -11.92 -11.72 1.96
N ILE A 123 -12.50 -10.62 2.46
CA ILE A 123 -12.23 -9.27 2.00
C ILE A 123 -12.02 -8.36 3.21
N ILE A 124 -10.93 -7.58 3.18
CA ILE A 124 -10.68 -6.53 4.16
C ILE A 124 -10.52 -5.22 3.41
N LYS A 125 -11.28 -4.21 3.80
CA LYS A 125 -11.16 -2.85 3.27
C LYS A 125 -10.62 -1.93 4.36
N ILE A 126 -9.54 -1.24 4.05
CA ILE A 126 -8.87 -0.32 4.97
C ILE A 126 -8.84 1.04 4.31
N ASN A 127 -9.24 2.09 5.01
CA ASN A 127 -9.09 3.45 4.51
C ASN A 127 -8.03 4.19 5.34
N ARG A 128 -6.95 4.59 4.70
CA ARG A 128 -5.82 5.27 5.36
C ARG A 128 -6.17 6.69 5.78
N ILE A 129 -7.15 7.31 5.15
CA ILE A 129 -7.56 8.70 5.44
C ILE A 129 -8.55 8.73 6.60
N THR A 130 -9.64 7.94 6.50
CA THR A 130 -10.68 7.88 7.53
C THR A 130 -10.32 6.95 8.68
N LYS A 131 -9.32 6.06 8.48
CA LYS A 131 -8.88 5.02 9.42
C LYS A 131 -9.94 3.97 9.71
N ASN A 132 -10.90 3.81 8.80
CA ASN A 132 -11.94 2.81 8.89
C ASN A 132 -11.44 1.46 8.38
N ILE A 133 -11.89 0.37 9.03
CA ILE A 133 -11.59 -1.01 8.63
C ILE A 133 -12.89 -1.78 8.58
N GLU A 134 -13.16 -2.43 7.45
CA GLU A 134 -14.27 -3.34 7.26
C GLU A 134 -13.76 -4.72 6.86
N VAL A 135 -14.42 -5.75 7.32
CA VAL A 135 -14.09 -7.13 6.96
C VAL A 135 -15.35 -7.90 6.61
N GLU A 136 -15.27 -8.70 5.55
CA GLU A 136 -16.35 -9.56 5.11
C GLU A 136 -15.86 -11.01 5.04
N GLY A 137 -16.69 -11.93 5.55
CA GLY A 137 -16.49 -13.35 5.42
C GLY A 137 -17.58 -13.94 4.49
N ASN A 138 -17.16 -14.80 3.57
CA ASN A 138 -18.04 -15.49 2.64
C ASN A 138 -17.77 -17.00 2.68
N LYS A 139 -16.61 -17.40 2.16
CA LYS A 139 -16.13 -18.78 2.25
C LYS A 139 -15.46 -19.04 3.60
N LYS A 140 -14.78 -18.05 4.13
CA LYS A 140 -14.15 -18.08 5.45
C LYS A 140 -14.87 -17.13 6.38
N PRO A 141 -15.05 -17.50 7.66
CA PRO A 141 -15.65 -16.58 8.62
C PRO A 141 -14.71 -15.40 8.89
N VAL A 142 -15.30 -14.30 9.32
CA VAL A 142 -14.54 -13.20 9.90
C VAL A 142 -13.99 -13.66 11.24
N ASN A 143 -12.69 -13.49 11.45
CA ASN A 143 -12.03 -13.80 12.70
C ASN A 143 -11.31 -12.55 13.20
N ILE A 144 -11.66 -12.12 14.42
CA ILE A 144 -11.08 -10.92 15.02
C ILE A 144 -10.52 -11.29 16.40
N ILE A 145 -9.25 -10.93 16.61
CA ILE A 145 -8.60 -11.10 17.91
C ILE A 145 -8.30 -9.70 18.44
N ILE A 146 -8.92 -9.35 19.55
CA ILE A 146 -8.78 -8.06 20.21
C ILE A 146 -8.26 -8.29 21.63
N LYS A 147 -7.32 -7.45 22.06
CA LYS A 147 -6.88 -7.45 23.44
C LYS A 147 -7.83 -6.60 24.28
N VAL A 148 -8.30 -7.18 25.38
CA VAL A 148 -9.20 -6.53 26.32
C VAL A 148 -8.50 -6.43 27.67
N ASP A 149 -8.39 -5.23 28.21
CA ASP A 149 -7.88 -5.02 29.56
C ASP A 149 -8.97 -5.38 30.58
N GLU A 150 -8.63 -6.26 31.51
CA GLU A 150 -9.50 -6.62 32.62
C GLU A 150 -9.17 -5.82 33.89
#